data_5c775f53df3c8bb9b65c5ce2cb80c82b
#
_entry.id   5c775f53df3c8bb9b65c5ce2cb80c82b
#
_cell.length_a   1.000
_cell.length_b   1.000
_cell.length_c   1.000
_cell.angle_alpha   90.00
_cell.angle_beta   90.00
_cell.angle_gamma   90.00
#
_symmetry.space_group_name_H-M   'P 1'
#
loop_
_entity.id
_entity.type
_entity.pdbx_description
1 polymer ?
#
loop_
_entity_poly.entity_id
_entity_poly.type
_entity_poly.pdbx_seq_one_letter_code
_entity_poly.pdbx_strand_id
1 'polypeptide(L)'
;MKYTRAAMLLSIAATSFAHAQSAGQWVVNAGWMHLAPQDSSRPLTVDALGQSSTVAGSGSTLANANTFALTTRYFVTDHVALETVLGIPPKLHLSGTGTLAPIGEVGTARAWSPAVQVQYHFGEPTTRVRPYLGAGLAYVWYRDIELSHPVATGQILYSPTVGSSLEGPTTASLSKSLAPTVNAGLTYNIDARWSIGVSVSYMWLSTKATLTTQAPVGTVTTTTKVRINPIASFLSVGYRF
;
A
#
# COMPACT_ATOMS: atom_id res chain seq x y z
N MET A 1 -36.70 8.06 72.34
CA MET A 1 -35.47 7.35 71.99
C MET A 1 -35.59 6.78 70.63
N LYS A 2 -35.06 7.43 69.65
CA LYS A 2 -35.01 6.93 68.20
C LYS A 2 -33.64 7.25 67.69
N TYR A 3 -32.81 6.23 67.46
CA TYR A 3 -31.48 6.33 66.91
C TYR A 3 -31.58 6.37 65.39
N THR A 4 -31.21 7.52 64.80
CA THR A 4 -31.11 7.67 63.38
C THR A 4 -29.65 7.34 63.01
N ARG A 5 -29.43 6.19 62.40
CA ARG A 5 -28.13 5.82 61.82
C ARG A 5 -28.00 6.46 60.43
N ALA A 6 -27.16 7.48 60.33
CA ALA A 6 -26.74 8.02 59.09
C ALA A 6 -25.73 7.06 58.44
N ALA A 7 -26.16 6.38 57.37
CA ALA A 7 -25.28 5.60 56.52
C ALA A 7 -24.57 6.55 55.55
N MET A 8 -23.30 6.80 55.80
CA MET A 8 -22.41 7.57 54.94
C MET A 8 -21.96 6.66 53.81
N LEU A 9 -22.62 6.76 52.64
CA LEU A 9 -22.20 6.13 51.41
C LEU A 9 -20.95 6.84 50.92
N LEU A 10 -19.80 6.25 51.16
CA LEU A 10 -18.53 6.63 50.56
C LEU A 10 -18.54 6.18 49.09
N SER A 11 -18.97 7.04 48.18
CA SER A 11 -18.80 6.84 46.76
C SER A 11 -17.32 7.03 46.46
N ILE A 12 -16.60 5.93 46.37
CA ILE A 12 -15.28 5.87 45.76
C ILE A 12 -15.49 6.11 44.27
N ALA A 13 -15.37 7.38 43.85
CA ALA A 13 -15.21 7.70 42.47
C ALA A 13 -13.85 7.12 42.05
N ALA A 14 -13.86 5.91 41.52
CA ALA A 14 -12.74 5.37 40.76
C ALA A 14 -12.52 6.29 39.55
N THR A 15 -11.64 7.28 39.74
CA THR A 15 -11.08 8.03 38.63
C THR A 15 -10.25 7.04 37.81
N SER A 16 -10.90 6.40 36.86
CA SER A 16 -10.21 5.65 35.83
C SER A 16 -9.37 6.67 35.07
N PHE A 17 -8.11 6.80 35.45
CA PHE A 17 -7.13 7.49 34.62
C PHE A 17 -7.14 6.76 33.28
N ALA A 18 -7.72 7.41 32.29
CA ALA A 18 -7.69 6.94 30.92
C ALA A 18 -6.22 7.00 30.45
N HIS A 19 -5.47 5.92 30.71
CA HIS A 19 -4.14 5.75 30.14
C HIS A 19 -4.31 5.49 28.65
N ALA A 20 -4.42 6.56 27.90
CA ALA A 20 -4.55 6.48 26.45
C ALA A 20 -3.14 6.38 25.85
N GLN A 21 -2.80 5.24 25.26
CA GLN A 21 -1.58 5.03 24.47
C GLN A 21 -0.27 5.29 25.24
N SER A 22 -0.07 4.59 26.36
CA SER A 22 1.16 4.62 27.17
C SER A 22 2.08 3.43 26.86
N ALA A 23 3.32 3.49 27.35
CA ALA A 23 4.31 2.43 27.23
C ALA A 23 3.76 1.04 27.64
N GLY A 24 4.12 0.02 26.86
CA GLY A 24 3.69 -1.37 27.08
C GLY A 24 2.31 -1.72 26.49
N GLN A 25 1.58 -0.78 25.92
CA GLN A 25 0.24 -1.02 25.37
C GLN A 25 0.26 -1.44 23.90
N TRP A 26 -0.69 -2.31 23.57
CA TRP A 26 -0.99 -2.73 22.21
C TRP A 26 -2.26 -2.05 21.72
N VAL A 27 -2.24 -1.58 20.48
CA VAL A 27 -3.41 -1.05 19.79
C VAL A 27 -3.55 -1.77 18.45
N VAL A 28 -4.69 -2.36 18.21
CA VAL A 28 -5.05 -2.93 16.90
C VAL A 28 -6.02 -2.00 16.23
N ASN A 29 -5.71 -1.56 15.01
CA ASN A 29 -6.58 -0.71 14.22
C ASN A 29 -7.03 -1.49 12.99
N ALA A 30 -8.30 -1.36 12.64
CA ALA A 30 -8.90 -1.92 11.44
C ALA A 30 -9.66 -0.82 10.70
N GLY A 31 -9.56 -0.82 9.38
CA GLY A 31 -10.20 0.24 8.63
C GLY A 31 -10.05 0.17 7.13
N TRP A 32 -10.58 1.19 6.48
CA TRP A 32 -10.54 1.38 5.04
C TRP A 32 -9.29 2.16 4.63
N MET A 33 -8.63 1.66 3.59
CA MET A 33 -7.44 2.28 3.00
C MET A 33 -7.69 2.59 1.53
N HIS A 34 -7.47 3.84 1.15
CA HIS A 34 -7.47 4.31 -0.22
C HIS A 34 -6.04 4.51 -0.71
N LEU A 35 -5.72 3.90 -1.85
CA LEU A 35 -4.41 4.00 -2.49
C LEU A 35 -4.54 4.83 -3.76
N ALA A 36 -3.78 5.92 -3.84
CA ALA A 36 -3.68 6.80 -5.00
C ALA A 36 -2.25 6.74 -5.53
N PRO A 37 -1.96 5.92 -6.56
CA PRO A 37 -0.66 5.90 -7.21
C PRO A 37 -0.30 7.26 -7.78
N GLN A 38 0.96 7.69 -7.57
CA GLN A 38 1.57 8.85 -8.21
C GLN A 38 2.50 8.35 -9.30
N ASP A 39 1.95 7.55 -10.20
CA ASP A 39 2.70 6.71 -11.08
C ASP A 39 3.34 7.46 -12.25
N SER A 40 4.48 6.97 -12.65
CA SER A 40 5.14 7.28 -13.91
C SER A 40 5.83 6.04 -14.43
N SER A 41 5.73 5.77 -15.71
CA SER A 41 6.44 4.66 -16.35
C SER A 41 7.51 5.19 -17.29
N ARG A 42 8.60 4.43 -17.41
CA ARG A 42 9.55 4.64 -18.51
C ARG A 42 9.00 3.98 -19.77
N PRO A 43 9.37 4.49 -20.95
CA PRO A 43 9.08 3.81 -22.21
C PRO A 43 9.50 2.34 -22.18
N LEU A 44 8.74 1.49 -22.88
CA LEU A 44 9.05 0.08 -23.00
C LEU A 44 10.36 -0.11 -23.76
N THR A 45 11.21 -0.99 -23.25
CA THR A 45 12.38 -1.48 -23.96
C THR A 45 12.11 -2.91 -24.41
N VAL A 46 12.23 -3.18 -25.70
CA VAL A 46 12.02 -4.48 -26.33
C VAL A 46 13.38 -5.03 -26.75
N ASP A 47 13.72 -6.19 -26.23
CA ASP A 47 14.94 -6.92 -26.57
C ASP A 47 14.56 -8.14 -27.41
N ALA A 48 14.91 -8.14 -28.69
CA ALA A 48 14.64 -9.21 -29.65
C ALA A 48 15.85 -9.45 -30.54
N LEU A 49 16.19 -10.71 -30.83
CA LEU A 49 17.27 -11.08 -31.77
C LEU A 49 18.64 -10.42 -31.47
N GLY A 50 18.93 -10.15 -30.19
CA GLY A 50 20.16 -9.47 -29.77
C GLY A 50 20.15 -7.95 -29.99
N GLN A 51 19.05 -7.39 -30.41
CA GLN A 51 18.84 -5.95 -30.60
C GLN A 51 17.92 -5.41 -29.49
N SER A 52 18.23 -4.23 -28.97
CA SER A 52 17.41 -3.53 -27.98
C SER A 52 16.81 -2.27 -28.63
N SER A 53 15.50 -2.12 -28.53
CA SER A 53 14.77 -0.98 -29.08
C SER A 53 13.83 -0.39 -28.03
N THR A 54 13.69 0.92 -28.03
CA THR A 54 12.78 1.63 -27.13
C THR A 54 11.55 2.09 -27.87
N VAL A 55 10.36 1.73 -27.38
CA VAL A 55 9.08 2.18 -27.93
C VAL A 55 8.80 3.59 -27.40
N ALA A 56 9.18 4.58 -28.20
CA ALA A 56 9.01 5.98 -27.85
C ALA A 56 7.53 6.32 -27.57
N GLY A 57 7.28 7.13 -26.54
CA GLY A 57 5.92 7.55 -26.16
C GLY A 57 5.07 6.47 -25.51
N SER A 58 5.59 5.24 -25.31
CA SER A 58 4.87 4.23 -24.55
C SER A 58 4.88 4.56 -23.06
N GLY A 59 3.74 4.34 -22.40
CA GLY A 59 3.58 4.57 -20.99
C GLY A 59 2.49 3.70 -20.38
N SER A 60 2.38 3.74 -19.07
CA SER A 60 1.32 3.06 -18.33
C SER A 60 0.92 3.86 -17.10
N THR A 61 -0.33 3.72 -16.68
CA THR A 61 -0.88 4.31 -15.46
C THR A 61 -1.61 3.26 -14.63
N LEU A 62 -1.62 3.46 -13.32
CA LEU A 62 -2.31 2.60 -12.36
C LEU A 62 -3.56 3.29 -11.85
N ALA A 63 -4.66 2.57 -11.81
CA ALA A 63 -5.89 3.07 -11.19
C ALA A 63 -5.77 3.15 -9.67
N ASN A 64 -6.53 4.06 -9.06
CA ASN A 64 -6.70 4.08 -7.62
C ASN A 64 -7.31 2.76 -7.13
N ALA A 65 -6.94 2.35 -5.93
CA ALA A 65 -7.45 1.13 -5.34
C ALA A 65 -7.96 1.36 -3.91
N ASN A 66 -8.97 0.60 -3.52
CA ASN A 66 -9.49 0.59 -2.17
C ASN A 66 -9.28 -0.79 -1.57
N THR A 67 -8.95 -0.82 -0.29
CA THR A 67 -8.76 -2.07 0.43
C THR A 67 -9.08 -1.91 1.91
N PHE A 68 -9.15 -3.02 2.60
CA PHE A 68 -9.25 -3.06 4.05
C PHE A 68 -7.87 -3.37 4.64
N ALA A 69 -7.47 -2.62 5.66
CA ALA A 69 -6.18 -2.80 6.33
C ALA A 69 -6.35 -3.02 7.84
N LEU A 70 -5.44 -3.79 8.39
CA LEU A 70 -5.25 -4.04 9.80
C LEU A 70 -3.86 -3.53 10.18
N THR A 71 -3.77 -2.77 11.27
CA THR A 71 -2.48 -2.39 11.83
C THR A 71 -2.39 -2.79 13.28
N THR A 72 -1.20 -3.17 13.71
CA THR A 72 -0.92 -3.46 15.11
C THR A 72 0.20 -2.55 15.56
N ARG A 73 -0.05 -1.79 16.61
CA ARG A 73 0.88 -0.81 17.18
C ARG A 73 1.22 -1.20 18.61
N TYR A 74 2.52 -1.22 18.92
CA TYR A 74 3.06 -1.41 20.25
C TYR A 74 3.79 -0.16 20.72
N PHE A 75 3.39 0.40 21.86
CA PHE A 75 4.04 1.57 22.46
C PHE A 75 5.26 1.14 23.25
N VAL A 76 6.46 1.41 22.72
CA VAL A 76 7.73 1.15 23.40
C VAL A 76 7.94 2.16 24.55
N THR A 77 7.53 3.40 24.31
CA THR A 77 7.46 4.49 25.29
C THR A 77 6.12 5.22 25.13
N ASP A 78 5.86 6.19 25.97
CA ASP A 78 4.63 7.02 25.85
C ASP A 78 4.55 7.79 24.53
N HIS A 79 5.67 7.97 23.85
CA HIS A 79 5.74 8.72 22.60
C HIS A 79 6.19 7.90 21.41
N VAL A 80 6.88 6.78 21.61
CA VAL A 80 7.44 5.98 20.51
C VAL A 80 6.69 4.67 20.40
N ALA A 81 6.20 4.37 19.21
CA ALA A 81 5.51 3.13 18.91
C ALA A 81 6.12 2.43 17.68
N LEU A 82 6.08 1.11 17.70
CA LEU A 82 6.34 0.25 16.54
C LEU A 82 5.00 -0.18 15.98
N GLU A 83 4.78 0.06 14.69
CA GLU A 83 3.55 -0.35 14.00
C GLU A 83 3.86 -1.33 12.88
N THR A 84 3.05 -2.39 12.78
CA THR A 84 3.00 -3.27 11.62
C THR A 84 1.72 -3.00 10.85
N VAL A 85 1.81 -2.97 9.53
CA VAL A 85 0.68 -2.76 8.63
C VAL A 85 0.48 -4.01 7.80
N LEU A 86 -0.72 -4.56 7.83
CA LEU A 86 -1.16 -5.68 7.02
C LEU A 86 -2.48 -5.29 6.35
N GLY A 87 -2.64 -5.62 5.08
CA GLY A 87 -3.86 -5.32 4.36
C GLY A 87 -4.30 -6.49 3.51
N ILE A 88 -5.56 -6.49 3.10
CA ILE A 88 -6.01 -7.34 2.01
C ILE A 88 -5.34 -6.82 0.75
N PRO A 89 -4.59 -7.66 -0.01
CA PRO A 89 -3.87 -7.19 -1.19
C PRO A 89 -4.84 -6.60 -2.22
N PRO A 90 -4.75 -5.31 -2.55
CA PRO A 90 -5.60 -4.73 -3.57
C PRO A 90 -5.26 -5.29 -4.94
N LYS A 91 -6.28 -5.44 -5.80
CA LYS A 91 -6.10 -5.70 -7.21
C LYS A 91 -5.81 -4.36 -7.90
N LEU A 92 -4.62 -4.23 -8.44
CA LEU A 92 -4.19 -3.06 -9.19
C LEU A 92 -4.49 -3.26 -10.66
N HIS A 93 -5.05 -2.24 -11.31
CA HIS A 93 -5.34 -2.21 -12.74
C HIS A 93 -4.35 -1.30 -13.44
N LEU A 94 -3.62 -1.87 -14.39
CA LEU A 94 -2.64 -1.15 -15.21
C LEU A 94 -3.21 -0.90 -16.59
N SER A 95 -3.27 0.37 -17.00
CA SER A 95 -3.71 0.79 -18.33
C SER A 95 -2.57 1.38 -19.14
N GLY A 96 -2.59 1.15 -20.44
CA GLY A 96 -1.63 1.73 -21.37
C GLY A 96 -1.88 3.22 -21.60
N THR A 97 -0.81 3.99 -21.75
CA THR A 97 -0.86 5.41 -22.11
C THR A 97 0.07 5.72 -23.25
N GLY A 98 -0.08 6.89 -23.87
CA GLY A 98 0.70 7.26 -25.04
C GLY A 98 0.45 6.30 -26.22
N THR A 99 1.51 5.72 -26.79
CA THR A 99 1.40 4.76 -27.90
C THR A 99 0.72 3.44 -27.50
N LEU A 100 0.61 3.14 -26.19
CA LEU A 100 -0.11 1.99 -25.67
C LEU A 100 -1.58 2.29 -25.30
N ALA A 101 -2.04 3.52 -25.42
CA ALA A 101 -3.41 3.90 -25.09
C ALA A 101 -4.50 3.06 -25.80
N PRO A 102 -4.33 2.68 -27.11
CA PRO A 102 -5.32 1.86 -27.79
C PRO A 102 -5.52 0.45 -27.19
N ILE A 103 -4.56 -0.05 -26.38
CA ILE A 103 -4.66 -1.35 -25.73
C ILE A 103 -5.68 -1.28 -24.57
N GLY A 104 -5.87 -0.11 -23.96
CA GLY A 104 -6.67 0.04 -22.76
C GLY A 104 -6.01 -0.62 -21.55
N GLU A 105 -6.69 -1.57 -20.92
CA GLU A 105 -6.11 -2.33 -19.80
C GLU A 105 -5.02 -3.29 -20.30
N VAL A 106 -3.83 -3.12 -19.76
CA VAL A 106 -2.65 -3.96 -20.02
C VAL A 106 -2.70 -5.25 -19.21
N GLY A 107 -3.19 -5.12 -17.98
CA GLY A 107 -3.31 -6.25 -17.07
C GLY A 107 -3.57 -5.84 -15.63
N THR A 108 -3.66 -6.84 -14.76
CA THR A 108 -3.90 -6.66 -13.33
C THR A 108 -2.90 -7.46 -12.50
N ALA A 109 -2.70 -7.04 -11.25
CA ALA A 109 -1.91 -7.79 -10.27
C ALA A 109 -2.38 -7.50 -8.85
N ARG A 110 -2.24 -8.47 -7.94
CA ARG A 110 -2.44 -8.26 -6.50
C ARG A 110 -1.14 -7.85 -5.85
N ALA A 111 -1.12 -6.70 -5.18
CA ALA A 111 0.04 -6.17 -4.50
C ALA A 111 0.01 -6.50 -3.00
N TRP A 112 0.95 -7.30 -2.55
CA TRP A 112 1.22 -7.54 -1.14
C TRP A 112 2.26 -6.55 -0.64
N SER A 113 1.98 -5.85 0.45
CA SER A 113 2.84 -4.78 0.95
C SER A 113 2.85 -4.68 2.47
N PRO A 114 3.20 -5.76 3.22
CA PRO A 114 3.41 -5.62 4.65
C PRO A 114 4.48 -4.55 4.93
N ALA A 115 4.23 -3.75 5.98
CA ALA A 115 5.14 -2.70 6.39
C ALA A 115 5.41 -2.73 7.88
N VAL A 116 6.59 -2.26 8.27
CA VAL A 116 6.97 -1.99 9.67
C VAL A 116 7.41 -0.54 9.76
N GLN A 117 6.88 0.18 10.75
CA GLN A 117 7.13 1.61 10.93
C GLN A 117 7.41 1.92 12.39
N VAL A 118 8.28 2.89 12.61
CA VAL A 118 8.46 3.55 13.91
C VAL A 118 7.68 4.85 13.86
N GLN A 119 6.88 5.12 14.88
CA GLN A 119 6.05 6.32 14.98
C GLN A 119 6.39 7.10 16.23
N TYR A 120 6.40 8.40 16.13
CA TYR A 120 6.46 9.33 17.27
C TYR A 120 5.11 10.00 17.44
N HIS A 121 4.51 9.80 18.61
CA HIS A 121 3.22 10.36 19.01
C HIS A 121 3.43 11.59 19.86
N PHE A 122 2.88 12.72 19.42
CA PHE A 122 2.94 13.98 20.14
C PHE A 122 1.88 14.05 21.26
N GLY A 123 2.13 14.87 22.25
CA GLY A 123 1.23 15.07 23.38
C GLY A 123 1.24 13.90 24.38
N GLU A 124 0.63 14.14 25.52
CA GLU A 124 0.58 13.18 26.63
C GLU A 124 -0.33 11.97 26.29
N PRO A 125 -0.07 10.80 26.90
CA PRO A 125 -0.90 9.60 26.70
C PRO A 125 -2.40 9.80 26.98
N THR A 126 -2.74 10.72 27.85
CA THR A 126 -4.11 11.05 28.26
C THR A 126 -4.82 12.04 27.31
N THR A 127 -4.09 12.62 26.35
CA THR A 127 -4.63 13.58 25.41
C THR A 127 -5.62 12.91 24.45
N ARG A 128 -6.80 13.53 24.26
CA ARG A 128 -7.81 13.00 23.35
C ARG A 128 -7.38 12.97 21.89
N VAL A 129 -6.65 13.99 21.44
CA VAL A 129 -6.15 14.09 20.07
C VAL A 129 -4.65 13.95 20.09
N ARG A 130 -4.12 12.90 19.48
CA ARG A 130 -2.68 12.65 19.39
C ARG A 130 -2.22 12.62 17.93
N PRO A 131 -1.58 13.67 17.45
CA PRO A 131 -0.86 13.64 16.18
C PRO A 131 0.33 12.70 16.25
N TYR A 132 0.71 12.13 15.13
CA TYR A 132 1.93 11.34 15.03
C TYR A 132 2.58 11.47 13.66
N LEU A 133 3.89 11.23 13.64
CA LEU A 133 4.69 11.08 12.45
C LEU A 133 5.44 9.76 12.53
N GLY A 134 5.64 9.11 11.40
CA GLY A 134 6.36 7.85 11.36
C GLY A 134 7.15 7.67 10.09
N ALA A 135 8.08 6.72 10.15
CA ALA A 135 8.86 6.27 9.02
C ALA A 135 9.10 4.76 9.13
N GLY A 136 9.27 4.10 8.01
CA GLY A 136 9.47 2.67 8.01
C GLY A 136 9.80 2.09 6.63
N LEU A 137 9.61 0.80 6.53
CA LEU A 137 9.89 0.04 5.31
C LEU A 137 8.72 -0.88 5.02
N ALA A 138 8.34 -0.96 3.75
CA ALA A 138 7.39 -1.94 3.22
C ALA A 138 8.13 -2.91 2.31
N TYR A 139 7.80 -4.20 2.41
CA TYR A 139 8.26 -5.21 1.47
C TYR A 139 7.13 -5.53 0.51
N VAL A 140 7.34 -5.22 -0.78
CA VAL A 140 6.29 -5.31 -1.80
C VAL A 140 6.60 -6.45 -2.75
N TRP A 141 5.60 -7.31 -3.00
CA TRP A 141 5.62 -8.33 -4.05
C TRP A 141 4.24 -8.47 -4.68
N TYR A 142 4.20 -9.11 -5.83
CA TYR A 142 2.98 -9.22 -6.64
C TYR A 142 2.60 -10.68 -6.84
N ARG A 143 1.29 -10.93 -6.89
CA ARG A 143 0.67 -12.23 -7.17
C ARG A 143 -0.50 -12.05 -8.13
N ASP A 144 -1.00 -13.15 -8.67
CA ASP A 144 -2.19 -13.18 -9.52
C ASP A 144 -2.08 -12.15 -10.66
N ILE A 145 -0.94 -12.21 -11.38
CA ILE A 145 -0.68 -11.34 -12.52
C ILE A 145 -1.47 -11.89 -13.69
N GLU A 146 -2.44 -11.10 -14.18
CA GLU A 146 -3.27 -11.40 -15.33
C GLU A 146 -3.01 -10.38 -16.41
N LEU A 147 -2.71 -10.83 -17.63
CA LEU A 147 -2.52 -9.98 -18.79
C LEU A 147 -3.81 -9.88 -19.60
N SER A 148 -4.09 -8.70 -20.16
CA SER A 148 -5.17 -8.56 -21.14
C SER A 148 -4.86 -9.36 -22.40
N HIS A 149 -5.89 -9.73 -23.17
CA HIS A 149 -5.73 -10.58 -24.34
C HIS A 149 -4.68 -10.06 -25.35
N PRO A 150 -4.66 -8.77 -25.72
CA PRO A 150 -3.65 -8.25 -26.64
C PRO A 150 -2.23 -8.37 -26.11
N VAL A 151 -2.05 -8.26 -24.80
CA VAL A 151 -0.73 -8.41 -24.17
C VAL A 151 -0.34 -9.88 -24.01
N ALA A 152 -1.29 -10.73 -23.63
CA ALA A 152 -1.07 -12.17 -23.46
C ALA A 152 -0.72 -12.89 -24.76
N THR A 153 -1.18 -12.38 -25.90
CA THR A 153 -0.89 -12.91 -27.23
C THR A 153 0.31 -12.24 -27.93
N GLY A 154 0.91 -11.22 -27.28
CA GLY A 154 2.05 -10.48 -27.85
C GLY A 154 1.67 -9.51 -28.96
N GLN A 155 0.38 -9.23 -29.22
CA GLN A 155 -0.07 -8.29 -30.27
C GLN A 155 0.51 -6.88 -30.09
N ILE A 156 0.89 -6.52 -28.88
CA ILE A 156 1.59 -5.24 -28.60
C ILE A 156 2.98 -5.14 -29.25
N LEU A 157 3.53 -6.26 -29.73
CA LEU A 157 4.84 -6.33 -30.39
C LEU A 157 4.71 -6.32 -31.92
N TYR A 158 3.49 -6.21 -32.46
CA TYR A 158 3.30 -6.05 -33.92
C TYR A 158 4.11 -4.88 -34.45
N SER A 159 4.85 -5.13 -35.48
CA SER A 159 5.63 -4.11 -36.19
C SER A 159 5.36 -4.17 -37.68
N PRO A 160 5.08 -3.04 -38.38
CA PRO A 160 4.91 -3.04 -39.81
C PRO A 160 6.10 -3.60 -40.59
N THR A 161 7.31 -3.55 -40.00
CA THR A 161 8.53 -4.01 -40.66
C THR A 161 8.71 -5.53 -40.58
N VAL A 162 8.32 -6.17 -39.48
CA VAL A 162 8.52 -7.61 -39.22
C VAL A 162 7.20 -8.37 -39.09
N GLY A 163 6.06 -7.69 -39.25
CA GLY A 163 4.72 -8.26 -39.17
C GLY A 163 4.44 -8.85 -37.78
N SER A 164 3.73 -9.99 -37.75
CA SER A 164 3.39 -10.72 -36.50
C SER A 164 4.49 -11.67 -36.03
N SER A 165 5.68 -11.64 -36.60
CA SER A 165 6.75 -12.58 -36.24
C SER A 165 7.26 -12.43 -34.81
N LEU A 166 6.99 -11.30 -34.12
CA LEU A 166 7.29 -11.05 -32.74
C LEU A 166 6.14 -11.38 -31.77
N GLU A 167 4.97 -11.74 -32.31
CA GLU A 167 3.80 -12.10 -31.50
C GLU A 167 3.92 -13.53 -30.98
N GLY A 168 3.28 -13.80 -29.82
CA GLY A 168 3.26 -15.13 -29.25
C GLY A 168 2.79 -15.12 -27.78
N PRO A 169 2.65 -16.29 -27.20
CA PRO A 169 2.29 -16.41 -25.78
C PRO A 169 3.23 -15.59 -24.89
N THR A 170 2.65 -14.72 -24.09
CA THR A 170 3.39 -13.78 -23.25
C THR A 170 3.10 -14.02 -21.78
N THR A 171 4.15 -14.03 -20.97
CA THR A 171 4.09 -14.08 -19.53
C THR A 171 4.65 -12.81 -18.93
N ALA A 172 4.17 -12.44 -17.73
CA ALA A 172 4.64 -11.26 -17.02
C ALA A 172 5.25 -11.60 -15.68
N SER A 173 6.27 -10.85 -15.31
CA SER A 173 6.85 -10.87 -13.97
C SER A 173 7.09 -9.45 -13.46
N LEU A 174 6.86 -9.25 -12.17
CA LEU A 174 7.07 -7.98 -11.48
C LEU A 174 8.12 -8.18 -10.38
N SER A 175 9.12 -7.28 -10.34
CA SER A 175 10.16 -7.37 -9.33
C SER A 175 9.63 -7.06 -7.94
N LYS A 176 10.13 -7.80 -6.95
CA LYS A 176 9.95 -7.45 -5.54
C LYS A 176 10.73 -6.18 -5.21
N SER A 177 10.23 -5.41 -4.24
CA SER A 177 10.85 -4.14 -3.85
C SER A 177 10.78 -3.94 -2.34
N LEU A 178 11.85 -3.41 -1.78
CA LEU A 178 11.85 -2.83 -0.45
C LEU A 178 11.64 -1.32 -0.62
N ALA A 179 10.57 -0.80 -0.03
CA ALA A 179 10.11 0.57 -0.24
C ALA A 179 10.12 1.35 1.07
N PRO A 180 10.92 2.41 1.21
CA PRO A 180 10.80 3.34 2.33
C PRO A 180 9.41 3.96 2.38
N THR A 181 8.92 4.22 3.60
CA THR A 181 7.62 4.84 3.84
C THR A 181 7.74 5.95 4.87
N VAL A 182 6.91 6.96 4.73
CA VAL A 182 6.66 7.95 5.78
C VAL A 182 5.17 8.07 5.97
N ASN A 183 4.74 8.35 7.19
CA ASN A 183 3.33 8.58 7.48
C ASN A 183 3.14 9.72 8.47
N ALA A 184 1.97 10.32 8.40
CA ALA A 184 1.48 11.30 9.36
C ALA A 184 0.02 10.98 9.65
N GLY A 185 -0.40 11.15 10.90
CA GLY A 185 -1.78 10.88 11.26
C GLY A 185 -2.20 11.52 12.56
N LEU A 186 -3.48 11.35 12.83
CA LEU A 186 -4.15 11.78 14.04
C LEU A 186 -4.91 10.60 14.64
N THR A 187 -4.76 10.39 15.94
CA THR A 187 -5.58 9.47 16.70
C THR A 187 -6.49 10.27 17.63
N TYR A 188 -7.79 10.03 17.57
CA TYR A 188 -8.78 10.54 18.50
C TYR A 188 -9.19 9.44 19.48
N ASN A 189 -8.83 9.57 20.74
CA ASN A 189 -9.21 8.63 21.80
C ASN A 189 -10.64 8.93 22.27
N ILE A 190 -11.56 8.02 21.96
CA ILE A 190 -12.98 8.11 22.37
C ILE A 190 -13.06 7.87 23.88
N ASP A 191 -12.44 6.78 24.31
CA ASP A 191 -12.36 6.35 25.70
C ASP A 191 -11.03 5.64 26.00
N ALA A 192 -10.97 4.91 27.13
CA ALA A 192 -9.77 4.18 27.55
C ALA A 192 -9.38 3.04 26.59
N ARG A 193 -10.28 2.56 25.72
CA ARG A 193 -10.05 1.40 24.85
C ARG A 193 -10.22 1.71 23.37
N TRP A 194 -11.15 2.58 23.02
CA TRP A 194 -11.51 2.85 21.63
C TRP A 194 -10.93 4.15 21.11
N SER A 195 -10.50 4.13 19.89
CA SER A 195 -10.00 5.30 19.18
C SER A 195 -10.43 5.29 17.71
N ILE A 196 -10.43 6.46 17.09
CA ILE A 196 -10.56 6.64 15.65
C ILE A 196 -9.24 7.23 15.15
N GLY A 197 -8.75 6.73 14.04
CA GLY A 197 -7.51 7.18 13.43
C GLY A 197 -7.71 7.62 11.98
N VAL A 198 -7.03 8.69 11.60
CA VAL A 198 -6.86 9.08 10.20
C VAL A 198 -5.39 9.28 9.94
N SER A 199 -4.89 8.75 8.81
CA SER A 199 -3.50 8.94 8.42
C SER A 199 -3.32 9.01 6.91
N VAL A 200 -2.21 9.61 6.53
CA VAL A 200 -1.72 9.63 5.16
C VAL A 200 -0.28 9.12 5.17
N SER A 201 0.01 8.22 4.26
CA SER A 201 1.34 7.63 4.08
C SER A 201 1.81 7.85 2.65
N TYR A 202 3.09 8.07 2.47
CA TYR A 202 3.76 8.08 1.19
C TYR A 202 4.80 6.96 1.14
N MET A 203 4.86 6.24 0.03
CA MET A 203 5.79 5.13 -0.16
C MET A 203 6.63 5.36 -1.42
N TRP A 204 7.95 5.30 -1.33
CA TRP A 204 8.85 5.32 -2.49
C TRP A 204 8.94 3.92 -3.10
N LEU A 205 8.02 3.63 -4.00
CA LEU A 205 7.89 2.31 -4.62
C LEU A 205 8.18 2.35 -6.11
N SER A 206 9.11 1.53 -6.55
CA SER A 206 9.30 1.26 -7.97
C SER A 206 9.44 -0.23 -8.21
N THR A 207 8.90 -0.71 -9.35
CA THR A 207 9.01 -2.10 -9.76
C THR A 207 9.48 -2.18 -11.22
N LYS A 208 10.23 -3.24 -11.55
CA LYS A 208 10.55 -3.60 -12.93
C LYS A 208 9.52 -4.60 -13.40
N ALA A 209 8.79 -4.26 -14.46
CA ALA A 209 7.92 -5.19 -15.16
C ALA A 209 8.72 -5.81 -16.32
N THR A 210 8.64 -7.12 -16.44
CA THR A 210 9.26 -7.90 -17.52
C THR A 210 8.18 -8.75 -18.16
N LEU A 211 7.98 -8.59 -19.47
CA LEU A 211 7.15 -9.44 -20.30
C LEU A 211 8.07 -10.34 -21.10
N THR A 212 7.78 -11.61 -21.14
CA THR A 212 8.51 -12.61 -21.95
C THR A 212 7.55 -13.24 -22.94
N THR A 213 7.76 -12.97 -24.23
CA THR A 213 6.96 -13.47 -25.34
C THR A 213 7.72 -14.57 -26.07
N GLN A 214 7.08 -15.72 -26.24
CA GLN A 214 7.61 -16.83 -27.05
C GLN A 214 7.14 -16.65 -28.51
N ALA A 215 7.92 -15.92 -29.27
CA ALA A 215 7.63 -15.61 -30.66
C ALA A 215 8.24 -16.66 -31.61
N PRO A 216 7.73 -16.74 -32.88
CA PRO A 216 8.33 -17.63 -33.93
C PRO A 216 9.81 -17.35 -34.18
N VAL A 217 10.26 -16.12 -34.02
CA VAL A 217 11.67 -15.70 -34.19
C VAL A 217 12.52 -15.97 -32.94
N GLY A 218 11.93 -16.47 -31.85
CA GLY A 218 12.61 -16.72 -30.57
C GLY A 218 12.01 -15.93 -29.42
N THR A 219 12.70 -15.95 -28.27
CA THR A 219 12.22 -15.24 -27.09
C THR A 219 12.42 -13.74 -27.19
N VAL A 220 11.35 -12.99 -27.05
CA VAL A 220 11.34 -11.52 -26.99
C VAL A 220 11.11 -11.09 -25.55
N THR A 221 11.99 -10.24 -25.02
CA THR A 221 11.87 -9.70 -23.66
C THR A 221 11.53 -8.22 -23.71
N THR A 222 10.43 -7.83 -23.09
CA THR A 222 10.04 -6.42 -22.96
C THR A 222 10.14 -5.99 -21.53
N THR A 223 10.83 -4.89 -21.25
CA THR A 223 11.03 -4.40 -19.88
C THR A 223 10.62 -2.93 -19.75
N THR A 224 10.07 -2.60 -18.58
CA THR A 224 9.85 -1.21 -18.18
C THR A 224 10.03 -1.06 -16.67
N LYS A 225 10.39 0.13 -16.24
CA LYS A 225 10.42 0.51 -14.82
C LYS A 225 9.24 1.42 -14.54
N VAL A 226 8.36 0.97 -13.67
CA VAL A 226 7.19 1.72 -13.19
C VAL A 226 7.50 2.26 -11.79
N ARG A 227 7.39 3.56 -11.62
CA ARG A 227 7.39 4.21 -10.30
C ARG A 227 5.95 4.38 -9.89
N ILE A 228 5.57 3.79 -8.78
CA ILE A 228 4.19 3.77 -8.31
C ILE A 228 3.97 4.86 -7.26
N ASN A 229 4.91 5.02 -6.33
CA ASN A 229 4.95 6.04 -5.28
C ASN A 229 3.56 6.37 -4.71
N PRO A 230 2.80 5.39 -4.19
CA PRO A 230 1.42 5.62 -3.80
C PRO A 230 1.33 6.53 -2.57
N ILE A 231 0.30 7.39 -2.58
CA ILE A 231 -0.24 8.01 -1.39
C ILE A 231 -1.34 7.09 -0.87
N ALA A 232 -1.24 6.67 0.40
CA ALA A 232 -2.25 5.86 1.06
C ALA A 232 -2.95 6.68 2.14
N SER A 233 -4.27 6.83 2.05
CA SER A 233 -5.10 7.43 3.09
C SER A 233 -5.81 6.32 3.85
N PHE A 234 -5.73 6.32 5.18
CA PHE A 234 -6.29 5.29 6.04
C PHE A 234 -7.21 5.89 7.09
N LEU A 235 -8.45 5.39 7.13
CA LEU A 235 -9.44 5.71 8.15
C LEU A 235 -9.70 4.43 8.95
N SER A 236 -9.54 4.49 10.26
CA SER A 236 -9.55 3.30 11.11
C SER A 236 -10.26 3.50 12.44
N VAL A 237 -10.72 2.39 12.98
CA VAL A 237 -11.13 2.26 14.38
C VAL A 237 -10.06 1.41 15.07
N GLY A 238 -9.59 1.87 16.22
CA GLY A 238 -8.57 1.22 17.03
C GLY A 238 -9.14 0.70 18.35
N TYR A 239 -8.66 -0.46 18.75
CA TYR A 239 -8.92 -1.04 20.07
C TYR A 239 -7.60 -1.28 20.79
N ARG A 240 -7.55 -0.88 22.06
CA ARG A 240 -6.40 -1.02 22.95
C ARG A 240 -6.62 -2.16 23.94
N PHE A 241 -5.57 -2.93 24.13
CA PHE A 241 -5.49 -4.05 25.07
C PHE A 241 -4.69 -3.67 26.29
#